data_d8755a6436355fcedb34d343a48b8bc4
#
_entry.id   d8755a6436355fcedb34d343a48b8bc4
#
_cell.length_a   1.000
_cell.length_b   1.000
_cell.length_c   1.000
_cell.angle_alpha   90.00
_cell.angle_beta   90.00
_cell.angle_gamma   90.00
#
_symmetry.space_group_name_H-M   'P 1'
#
loop_
_entity.id
_entity.type
_entity.pdbx_description
1 polymer ?
#
loop_
_entity_poly.entity_id
_entity_poly.type
_entity_poly.pdbx_seq_one_letter_code
_entity_poly.pdbx_strand_id
1 'polypeptide(L)'
;MELLSPAGNVEKLGYAYAYGADAAYIGLKKFSLRVKADNFYEDEYKKVVELKNQYPGKRLHCALNISFHDSDIDNLKSNIEYFRQYPIDAFIVQDIGIVPLLQKEFPKAELHLSTQASCVNSEAVKMYKSLGFKRIVLGREISINEIKRIKDSVPDMELEAFCHGAMCIAYAGRCLMSAYLTGRSAQAGACSHTCRWEYDVLSKPNGPKELAQSGRLYLREHERPEDLFPVFEGEDFTAILSSKDLCMIAPVPGSRPGTKTGSYPKVRPGSPP
;
A
#
# COMPACT_ATOMS: atom_id res chain seq x y z
N MET A 1 -19.69 11.93 -3.30
CA MET A 1 -18.50 11.31 -2.70
C MET A 1 -18.62 9.82 -2.98
N GLU A 2 -17.59 9.18 -3.50
CA GLU A 2 -17.58 7.74 -3.83
C GLU A 2 -16.96 6.95 -2.68
N LEU A 3 -17.60 5.88 -2.27
CA LEU A 3 -17.06 4.93 -1.28
C LEU A 3 -16.43 3.74 -2.02
N LEU A 4 -15.10 3.61 -1.93
CA LEU A 4 -14.35 2.50 -2.49
C LEU A 4 -14.04 1.44 -1.42
N SER A 5 -14.40 0.19 -1.67
CA SER A 5 -14.18 -0.94 -0.76
C SER A 5 -13.21 -1.97 -1.34
N PRO A 6 -12.37 -2.61 -0.52
CA PRO A 6 -11.56 -3.74 -0.96
C PRO A 6 -12.42 -5.00 -1.18
N ALA A 7 -12.12 -5.76 -2.23
CA ALA A 7 -12.69 -7.08 -2.45
C ALA A 7 -11.58 -8.10 -2.75
N GLY A 8 -11.31 -9.01 -1.81
CA GLY A 8 -10.26 -10.02 -1.94
C GLY A 8 -10.69 -11.28 -2.68
N ASN A 9 -11.99 -11.49 -2.87
CA ASN A 9 -12.59 -12.58 -3.63
C ASN A 9 -14.02 -12.20 -4.04
N VAL A 10 -14.71 -13.08 -4.79
CA VAL A 10 -16.06 -12.84 -5.32
C VAL A 10 -17.08 -12.61 -4.21
N GLU A 11 -17.02 -13.37 -3.13
CA GLU A 11 -17.95 -13.23 -1.99
C GLU A 11 -17.80 -11.84 -1.34
N LYS A 12 -16.58 -11.41 -1.08
CA LYS A 12 -16.28 -10.07 -0.53
C LYS A 12 -16.69 -8.95 -1.49
N LEU A 13 -16.62 -9.18 -2.81
CA LEU A 13 -17.14 -8.26 -3.81
C LEU A 13 -18.66 -8.09 -3.69
N GLY A 14 -19.39 -9.21 -3.53
CA GLY A 14 -20.82 -9.19 -3.28
C GLY A 14 -21.18 -8.42 -2.02
N TYR A 15 -20.49 -8.67 -0.91
CA TYR A 15 -20.68 -7.90 0.32
C TYR A 15 -20.37 -6.41 0.15
N ALA A 16 -19.26 -6.06 -0.52
CA ALA A 16 -18.92 -4.66 -0.74
C ALA A 16 -20.08 -3.89 -1.41
N TYR A 17 -20.63 -4.45 -2.48
CA TYR A 17 -21.75 -3.82 -3.18
C TYR A 17 -23.05 -3.84 -2.37
N ALA A 18 -23.35 -4.95 -1.69
CA ALA A 18 -24.57 -5.08 -0.87
C ALA A 18 -24.57 -4.09 0.31
N TYR A 19 -23.43 -3.82 0.91
CA TYR A 19 -23.27 -2.85 2.01
C TYR A 19 -23.02 -1.41 1.55
N GLY A 20 -23.20 -1.12 0.27
CA GLY A 20 -23.31 0.26 -0.22
C GLY A 20 -22.05 0.85 -0.82
N ALA A 21 -20.96 0.09 -1.01
CA ALA A 21 -19.82 0.60 -1.75
C ALA A 21 -20.23 1.02 -3.16
N ASP A 22 -19.75 2.18 -3.61
CA ASP A 22 -19.99 2.69 -4.97
C ASP A 22 -19.05 2.03 -5.97
N ALA A 23 -17.85 1.73 -5.50
CA ALA A 23 -16.85 1.00 -6.25
C ALA A 23 -16.17 -0.07 -5.37
N ALA A 24 -15.66 -1.11 -5.99
CA ALA A 24 -14.81 -2.09 -5.32
C ALA A 24 -13.52 -2.28 -6.09
N TYR A 25 -12.40 -2.51 -5.37
CA TYR A 25 -11.15 -2.83 -6.03
C TYR A 25 -10.72 -4.27 -5.75
N ILE A 26 -10.28 -4.92 -6.83
CA ILE A 26 -9.84 -6.31 -6.86
C ILE A 26 -8.37 -6.38 -7.24
N GLY A 27 -7.72 -7.48 -6.90
CA GLY A 27 -6.43 -7.89 -7.44
C GLY A 27 -6.63 -9.14 -8.29
N LEU A 28 -6.20 -9.11 -9.54
CA LEU A 28 -6.08 -10.31 -10.35
C LEU A 28 -4.72 -10.96 -10.09
N LYS A 29 -4.67 -12.27 -10.25
CA LYS A 29 -3.49 -13.10 -9.95
C LYS A 29 -2.23 -12.54 -10.60
N LYS A 30 -1.16 -12.36 -9.83
CA LYS A 30 0.22 -11.99 -10.20
C LYS A 30 0.60 -10.51 -10.27
N PHE A 31 -0.30 -9.54 -10.46
CA PHE A 31 0.09 -8.15 -10.77
C PHE A 31 -0.35 -7.12 -9.72
N SER A 32 -0.86 -7.59 -8.57
CA SER A 32 -1.26 -6.72 -7.48
C SER A 32 -0.47 -7.00 -6.20
N LEU A 33 -0.32 -5.99 -5.35
CA LEU A 33 0.28 -6.16 -4.01
C LEU A 33 -0.51 -7.09 -3.07
N ARG A 34 -1.57 -7.73 -3.57
CA ARG A 34 -2.43 -8.68 -2.85
C ARG A 34 -2.21 -10.14 -3.25
N VAL A 35 -1.00 -10.51 -3.67
CA VAL A 35 -0.67 -11.89 -4.10
C VAL A 35 -1.06 -12.96 -3.07
N LYS A 36 -1.14 -12.60 -1.79
CA LYS A 36 -1.57 -13.50 -0.70
C LYS A 36 -3.09 -13.49 -0.39
N ALA A 37 -3.86 -12.59 -0.97
CA ALA A 37 -5.31 -12.67 -0.88
C ALA A 37 -5.80 -13.82 -1.76
N ASP A 38 -6.99 -14.32 -1.48
CA ASP A 38 -7.59 -15.40 -2.28
C ASP A 38 -7.65 -15.07 -3.78
N ASN A 39 -7.62 -13.80 -4.15
CA ASN A 39 -7.65 -13.28 -5.51
C ASN A 39 -8.70 -13.95 -6.42
N PHE A 40 -8.92 -13.39 -7.60
CA PHE A 40 -9.89 -13.92 -8.55
C PHE A 40 -9.22 -14.95 -9.47
N TYR A 41 -9.86 -16.11 -9.63
CA TYR A 41 -9.39 -17.23 -10.42
C TYR A 41 -10.07 -17.29 -11.80
N GLU A 42 -9.58 -18.18 -12.65
CA GLU A 42 -9.84 -18.23 -14.09
C GLU A 42 -11.32 -18.13 -14.50
N ASP A 43 -12.23 -18.78 -13.80
CA ASP A 43 -13.66 -18.78 -14.14
C ASP A 43 -14.51 -17.78 -13.35
N GLU A 44 -13.94 -17.09 -12.38
CA GLU A 44 -14.69 -16.22 -11.50
C GLU A 44 -15.15 -14.92 -12.16
N TYR A 45 -14.58 -14.57 -13.32
CA TYR A 45 -15.06 -13.41 -14.09
C TYR A 45 -16.54 -13.49 -14.41
N LYS A 46 -17.12 -14.70 -14.63
CA LYS A 46 -18.55 -14.89 -14.87
C LYS A 46 -19.38 -14.41 -13.70
N LYS A 47 -19.01 -14.82 -12.46
CA LYS A 47 -19.64 -14.36 -11.23
C LYS A 47 -19.48 -12.86 -11.00
N VAL A 48 -18.32 -12.30 -11.37
CA VAL A 48 -18.09 -10.85 -11.29
C VAL A 48 -19.00 -10.09 -12.23
N VAL A 49 -19.18 -10.57 -13.45
CA VAL A 49 -20.14 -10.01 -14.42
C VAL A 49 -21.57 -10.09 -13.88
N GLU A 50 -21.96 -11.24 -13.32
CA GLU A 50 -23.28 -11.42 -12.71
C GLU A 50 -23.51 -10.42 -11.57
N LEU A 51 -22.53 -10.26 -10.67
CA LEU A 51 -22.61 -9.28 -9.58
C LEU A 51 -22.71 -7.84 -10.11
N LYS A 52 -21.94 -7.48 -11.13
CA LYS A 52 -22.07 -6.15 -11.76
C LYS A 52 -23.47 -5.92 -12.32
N ASN A 53 -24.09 -6.94 -12.90
CA ASN A 53 -25.45 -6.87 -13.42
C ASN A 53 -26.51 -6.77 -12.30
N GLN A 54 -26.28 -7.44 -11.16
CA GLN A 54 -27.15 -7.34 -9.97
C GLN A 54 -27.07 -5.97 -9.29
N TYR A 55 -25.93 -5.30 -9.39
CA TYR A 55 -25.68 -3.98 -8.79
C TYR A 55 -25.36 -2.93 -9.86
N PRO A 56 -26.33 -2.49 -10.65
CA PRO A 56 -26.11 -1.54 -11.73
C PRO A 56 -25.56 -0.21 -11.19
N GLY A 57 -24.62 0.38 -11.90
CA GLY A 57 -23.94 1.63 -11.52
C GLY A 57 -22.75 1.47 -10.58
N LYS A 58 -22.54 0.30 -9.97
CA LYS A 58 -21.33 0.03 -9.18
C LYS A 58 -20.11 -0.15 -10.07
N ARG A 59 -18.95 0.32 -9.61
CA ARG A 59 -17.70 0.31 -10.38
C ARG A 59 -16.74 -0.78 -9.88
N LEU A 60 -15.96 -1.34 -10.80
CA LEU A 60 -14.93 -2.33 -10.52
C LEU A 60 -13.56 -1.77 -10.90
N HIS A 61 -12.67 -1.64 -9.93
CA HIS A 61 -11.30 -1.21 -10.16
C HIS A 61 -10.34 -2.38 -10.02
N CYS A 62 -9.37 -2.49 -10.93
CA CYS A 62 -8.34 -3.55 -10.90
C CYS A 62 -7.00 -2.97 -10.49
N ALA A 63 -6.41 -3.52 -9.42
CA ALA A 63 -5.11 -3.09 -8.93
C ALA A 63 -3.98 -3.77 -9.72
N LEU A 64 -3.18 -2.97 -10.43
CA LEU A 64 -1.93 -3.31 -11.09
C LEU A 64 -0.81 -2.47 -10.47
N ASN A 65 -0.56 -2.64 -9.18
CA ASN A 65 0.22 -1.71 -8.38
C ASN A 65 1.51 -2.29 -7.79
N ILE A 66 2.07 -3.31 -8.42
CA ILE A 66 3.44 -3.75 -8.18
C ILE A 66 4.44 -2.85 -8.92
N SER A 67 5.72 -2.95 -8.57
CA SER A 67 6.80 -2.43 -9.42
C SER A 67 7.10 -3.50 -10.47
N PHE A 68 6.96 -3.16 -11.74
CA PHE A 68 7.10 -4.09 -12.85
C PHE A 68 8.55 -4.22 -13.29
N HIS A 69 9.06 -5.44 -13.33
CA HIS A 69 10.26 -5.78 -14.10
C HIS A 69 9.87 -6.09 -15.56
N ASP A 70 10.83 -6.10 -16.48
CA ASP A 70 10.55 -6.38 -17.88
C ASP A 70 9.81 -7.71 -18.09
N SER A 71 10.19 -8.74 -17.33
CA SER A 71 9.51 -10.05 -17.34
C SER A 71 8.04 -9.97 -16.88
N ASP A 72 7.71 -9.05 -15.97
CA ASP A 72 6.33 -8.83 -15.51
C ASP A 72 5.53 -8.11 -16.61
N ILE A 73 6.17 -7.17 -17.33
CA ILE A 73 5.54 -6.47 -18.46
C ILE A 73 5.22 -7.47 -19.59
N ASP A 74 6.14 -8.37 -19.91
CA ASP A 74 5.91 -9.40 -20.93
C ASP A 74 4.82 -10.39 -20.50
N ASN A 75 4.79 -10.75 -19.23
CA ASN A 75 3.73 -11.57 -18.66
C ASN A 75 2.38 -10.83 -18.68
N LEU A 76 2.34 -9.53 -18.38
CA LEU A 76 1.13 -8.72 -18.48
C LEU A 76 0.60 -8.71 -19.92
N LYS A 77 1.46 -8.46 -20.91
CA LYS A 77 1.09 -8.50 -22.34
C LYS A 77 0.48 -9.84 -22.75
N SER A 78 1.06 -10.94 -22.27
CA SER A 78 0.58 -12.29 -22.57
C SER A 78 -0.77 -12.62 -21.91
N ASN A 79 -1.17 -11.86 -20.89
CA ASN A 79 -2.41 -12.07 -20.15
C ASN A 79 -3.49 -10.99 -20.40
N ILE A 80 -3.33 -10.12 -21.41
CA ILE A 80 -4.28 -9.04 -21.70
C ILE A 80 -5.71 -9.57 -21.90
N GLU A 81 -5.86 -10.69 -22.63
CA GLU A 81 -7.18 -11.29 -22.89
C GLU A 81 -7.87 -11.79 -21.60
N TYR A 82 -7.09 -12.23 -20.61
CA TYR A 82 -7.63 -12.58 -19.31
C TYR A 82 -8.24 -11.36 -18.60
N PHE A 83 -7.56 -10.21 -18.64
CA PHE A 83 -8.09 -8.97 -18.06
C PHE A 83 -9.35 -8.48 -18.77
N ARG A 84 -9.46 -8.69 -20.09
CA ARG A 84 -10.64 -8.29 -20.88
C ARG A 84 -11.91 -9.04 -20.52
N GLN A 85 -11.81 -10.19 -19.87
CA GLN A 85 -12.97 -10.95 -19.40
C GLN A 85 -13.66 -10.28 -18.20
N TYR A 86 -12.94 -9.43 -17.46
CA TYR A 86 -13.49 -8.72 -16.33
C TYR A 86 -14.06 -7.35 -16.74
N PRO A 87 -15.21 -6.95 -16.19
CA PRO A 87 -15.84 -5.65 -16.47
C PRO A 87 -15.14 -4.51 -15.71
N ILE A 88 -13.87 -4.28 -16.02
CA ILE A 88 -13.01 -3.32 -15.33
C ILE A 88 -13.33 -1.92 -15.81
N ASP A 89 -13.68 -1.03 -14.87
CA ASP A 89 -13.94 0.39 -15.13
C ASP A 89 -12.69 1.26 -14.96
N ALA A 90 -11.75 0.84 -14.09
CA ALA A 90 -10.49 1.56 -13.88
C ALA A 90 -9.34 0.62 -13.45
N PHE A 91 -8.12 1.01 -13.77
CA PHE A 91 -6.90 0.38 -13.26
C PHE A 91 -6.23 1.26 -12.22
N ILE A 92 -5.87 0.68 -11.08
CA ILE A 92 -5.08 1.35 -10.03
C ILE A 92 -3.61 0.99 -10.25
N VAL A 93 -2.82 1.95 -10.71
CA VAL A 93 -1.47 1.75 -11.25
C VAL A 93 -0.45 2.57 -10.46
N GLN A 94 0.71 1.99 -10.19
CA GLN A 94 1.85 2.74 -9.62
C GLN A 94 2.95 2.95 -10.66
N ASP A 95 3.22 1.94 -11.48
CA ASP A 95 4.33 1.94 -12.43
C ASP A 95 3.91 2.62 -13.73
N ILE A 96 4.55 3.75 -14.03
CA ILE A 96 4.24 4.52 -15.24
C ILE A 96 4.62 3.79 -16.52
N GLY A 97 5.51 2.79 -16.46
CA GLY A 97 5.95 2.00 -17.60
C GLY A 97 4.83 1.22 -18.27
N ILE A 98 3.77 0.86 -17.51
CA ILE A 98 2.62 0.11 -18.08
C ILE A 98 1.49 1.02 -18.57
N VAL A 99 1.56 2.34 -18.32
CA VAL A 99 0.50 3.30 -18.70
C VAL A 99 0.22 3.27 -20.21
N PRO A 100 1.21 3.35 -21.11
CA PRO A 100 0.94 3.30 -22.55
C PRO A 100 0.28 2.00 -23.01
N LEU A 101 0.66 0.87 -22.39
CA LEU A 101 0.06 -0.43 -22.67
C LEU A 101 -1.44 -0.43 -22.29
N LEU A 102 -1.76 0.03 -21.09
CA LEU A 102 -3.14 0.06 -20.61
C LEU A 102 -4.00 1.02 -21.42
N GLN A 103 -3.50 2.20 -21.77
CA GLN A 103 -4.21 3.16 -22.62
C GLN A 103 -4.53 2.58 -24.00
N LYS A 104 -3.61 1.79 -24.57
CA LYS A 104 -3.80 1.13 -25.85
C LYS A 104 -4.81 -0.01 -25.77
N GLU A 105 -4.64 -0.91 -24.79
CA GLU A 105 -5.40 -2.16 -24.70
C GLU A 105 -6.78 -1.99 -24.04
N PHE A 106 -6.93 -0.97 -23.18
CA PHE A 106 -8.16 -0.67 -22.43
C PHE A 106 -8.54 0.82 -22.52
N PRO A 107 -8.82 1.35 -23.71
CA PRO A 107 -9.03 2.79 -23.92
C PRO A 107 -10.27 3.35 -23.22
N LYS A 108 -11.18 2.49 -22.74
CA LYS A 108 -12.39 2.89 -22.00
C LYS A 108 -12.19 2.86 -20.47
N ALA A 109 -11.16 2.17 -19.98
CA ALA A 109 -10.89 2.09 -18.56
C ALA A 109 -10.11 3.33 -18.10
N GLU A 110 -10.49 3.86 -16.96
CA GLU A 110 -9.76 4.98 -16.35
C GLU A 110 -8.46 4.53 -15.71
N LEU A 111 -7.50 5.43 -15.63
CA LEU A 111 -6.26 5.23 -14.89
C LEU A 111 -6.31 5.98 -13.58
N HIS A 112 -6.19 5.25 -12.48
CA HIS A 112 -6.10 5.77 -11.12
C HIS A 112 -4.67 5.57 -10.61
N LEU A 113 -4.04 6.63 -10.09
CA LEU A 113 -2.71 6.49 -9.51
C LEU A 113 -2.82 5.80 -8.16
N SER A 114 -2.03 4.75 -7.97
CA SER A 114 -1.97 4.05 -6.68
C SER A 114 -1.31 4.89 -5.60
N THR A 115 -1.74 4.73 -4.34
CA THR A 115 -1.03 5.25 -3.16
C THR A 115 0.44 4.83 -3.11
N GLN A 116 0.80 3.74 -3.77
CA GLN A 116 2.17 3.24 -3.89
C GLN A 116 3.10 4.21 -4.64
N ALA A 117 2.56 5.15 -5.41
CA ALA A 117 3.34 6.21 -6.04
C ALA A 117 3.72 7.35 -5.06
N SER A 118 3.18 7.33 -3.83
CA SER A 118 3.46 8.31 -2.77
C SER A 118 3.24 9.76 -3.21
N CYS A 119 2.13 10.01 -3.93
CA CYS A 119 1.77 11.34 -4.39
C CYS A 119 1.18 12.17 -3.24
N VAL A 120 1.86 13.26 -2.86
CA VAL A 120 1.50 14.08 -1.68
C VAL A 120 1.55 15.60 -1.96
N ASN A 121 1.68 16.02 -3.21
CA ASN A 121 1.73 17.44 -3.56
C ASN A 121 1.08 17.75 -4.92
N SER A 122 0.71 19.01 -5.12
CA SER A 122 -0.03 19.46 -6.31
C SER A 122 0.78 19.34 -7.61
N GLU A 123 2.10 19.51 -7.55
CA GLU A 123 2.94 19.43 -8.76
C GLU A 123 3.03 17.99 -9.29
N ALA A 124 3.16 17.01 -8.38
CA ALA A 124 3.06 15.60 -8.73
C ALA A 124 1.68 15.26 -9.31
N VAL A 125 0.59 15.80 -8.72
CA VAL A 125 -0.77 15.60 -9.24
C VAL A 125 -0.91 16.15 -10.66
N LYS A 126 -0.38 17.35 -10.95
CA LYS A 126 -0.38 17.94 -12.30
C LYS A 126 0.37 17.07 -13.29
N MET A 127 1.53 16.55 -12.89
CA MET A 127 2.33 15.65 -13.71
C MET A 127 1.56 14.37 -14.05
N TYR A 128 1.00 13.68 -13.06
CA TYR A 128 0.23 12.46 -13.30
C TYR A 128 -1.04 12.72 -14.15
N LYS A 129 -1.67 13.88 -13.97
CA LYS A 129 -2.76 14.31 -14.83
C LYS A 129 -2.32 14.38 -16.30
N SER A 130 -1.13 14.93 -16.58
CA SER A 130 -0.59 15.01 -17.95
C SER A 130 -0.30 13.65 -18.58
N LEU A 131 -0.08 12.61 -17.75
CA LEU A 131 0.04 11.22 -18.19
C LEU A 131 -1.30 10.51 -18.42
N GLY A 132 -2.43 11.20 -18.20
CA GLY A 132 -3.77 10.67 -18.45
C GLY A 132 -4.44 10.02 -17.24
N PHE A 133 -3.88 10.15 -16.04
CA PHE A 133 -4.57 9.71 -14.83
C PHE A 133 -5.80 10.58 -14.55
N LYS A 134 -6.91 9.93 -14.17
CA LYS A 134 -8.18 10.58 -13.83
C LYS A 134 -8.35 10.77 -12.33
N ARG A 135 -7.75 9.88 -11.53
CA ARG A 135 -7.81 9.89 -10.08
C ARG A 135 -6.44 9.65 -9.47
N ILE A 136 -6.19 10.30 -8.35
CA ILE A 136 -4.98 10.13 -7.54
C ILE A 136 -5.36 9.56 -6.18
N VAL A 137 -4.93 8.32 -5.87
CA VAL A 137 -4.96 7.81 -4.52
C VAL A 137 -3.76 8.38 -3.78
N LEU A 138 -4.00 9.31 -2.90
CA LEU A 138 -2.96 10.06 -2.20
C LEU A 138 -2.12 9.18 -1.28
N GLY A 139 -0.89 9.58 -1.01
CA GLY A 139 -0.08 9.01 0.04
C GLY A 139 -0.74 9.17 1.40
N ARG A 140 -0.50 8.24 2.32
CA ARG A 140 -1.13 8.26 3.66
C ARG A 140 -0.46 9.25 4.62
N GLU A 141 0.68 9.78 4.25
CA GLU A 141 1.47 10.76 4.98
C GLU A 141 0.89 12.18 4.90
N ILE A 142 -0.09 12.38 3.98
CA ILE A 142 -0.67 13.69 3.71
C ILE A 142 -1.73 14.09 4.74
N SER A 143 -1.72 15.35 5.14
CA SER A 143 -2.75 15.93 6.02
C SER A 143 -3.99 16.37 5.24
N ILE A 144 -5.12 16.50 5.94
CA ILE A 144 -6.38 17.02 5.35
C ILE A 144 -6.19 18.42 4.76
N ASN A 145 -5.39 19.27 5.40
CA ASN A 145 -5.13 20.61 4.90
C ASN A 145 -4.36 20.60 3.57
N GLU A 146 -3.41 19.67 3.44
CA GLU A 146 -2.68 19.48 2.18
C GLU A 146 -3.57 18.92 1.08
N ILE A 147 -4.46 17.96 1.41
CA ILE A 147 -5.46 17.44 0.46
C ILE A 147 -6.32 18.61 -0.08
N LYS A 148 -6.78 19.51 0.80
CA LYS A 148 -7.52 20.68 0.40
C LYS A 148 -6.72 21.59 -0.53
N ARG A 149 -5.46 21.88 -0.18
CA ARG A 149 -4.56 22.68 -1.03
C ARG A 149 -4.33 22.08 -2.40
N ILE A 150 -4.17 20.76 -2.47
CA ILE A 150 -4.07 20.03 -3.75
C ILE A 150 -5.36 20.20 -4.55
N LYS A 151 -6.51 20.00 -3.91
CA LYS A 151 -7.81 20.11 -4.57
C LYS A 151 -8.07 21.53 -5.08
N ASP A 152 -7.70 22.54 -4.32
CA ASP A 152 -7.81 23.95 -4.72
C ASP A 152 -6.88 24.26 -5.92
N SER A 153 -5.69 23.62 -5.97
CA SER A 153 -4.71 23.81 -7.05
C SER A 153 -5.05 23.04 -8.34
N VAL A 154 -5.72 21.89 -8.24
CA VAL A 154 -6.10 21.03 -9.36
C VAL A 154 -7.56 20.59 -9.19
N PRO A 155 -8.54 21.52 -9.35
CA PRO A 155 -9.93 21.27 -8.96
C PRO A 155 -10.63 20.19 -9.79
N ASP A 156 -10.21 19.92 -11.00
CA ASP A 156 -10.74 18.92 -11.91
C ASP A 156 -10.14 17.51 -11.74
N MET A 157 -9.10 17.35 -10.87
CA MET A 157 -8.56 16.04 -10.54
C MET A 157 -9.40 15.37 -9.45
N GLU A 158 -9.73 14.10 -9.64
CA GLU A 158 -10.31 13.28 -8.58
C GLU A 158 -9.23 12.88 -7.57
N LEU A 159 -9.50 13.10 -6.30
CA LEU A 159 -8.63 12.71 -5.19
C LEU A 159 -9.30 11.62 -4.36
N GLU A 160 -8.53 10.61 -4.02
CA GLU A 160 -8.94 9.51 -3.16
C GLU A 160 -8.00 9.44 -1.96
N ALA A 161 -8.54 9.25 -0.76
CA ALA A 161 -7.79 9.12 0.47
C ALA A 161 -8.29 7.94 1.29
N PHE A 162 -7.39 7.26 1.98
CA PHE A 162 -7.76 6.19 2.90
C PHE A 162 -8.44 6.76 4.14
N CYS A 163 -9.63 6.29 4.45
CA CYS A 163 -10.34 6.61 5.69
C CYS A 163 -10.27 5.47 6.72
N HIS A 164 -9.95 4.25 6.30
CA HIS A 164 -9.83 3.07 7.15
C HIS A 164 -8.81 2.08 6.59
N GLY A 165 -8.12 1.36 7.47
CA GLY A 165 -7.20 0.29 7.11
C GLY A 165 -5.83 0.40 7.79
N ALA A 166 -5.07 -0.69 7.70
CA ALA A 166 -3.72 -0.76 8.28
C ALA A 166 -2.74 0.16 7.54
N MET A 167 -1.92 0.88 8.30
CA MET A 167 -0.79 1.65 7.77
C MET A 167 0.42 0.75 7.52
N CYS A 168 1.14 1.00 6.42
CA CYS A 168 2.47 0.47 6.21
C CYS A 168 3.49 1.35 6.94
N ILE A 169 4.50 0.76 7.59
CA ILE A 169 5.58 1.51 8.25
C ILE A 169 6.50 2.21 7.24
N ALA A 170 6.58 1.68 6.02
CA ALA A 170 7.37 2.26 4.95
C ALA A 170 6.48 3.13 4.04
N TYR A 171 7.12 4.03 3.30
CA TYR A 171 6.45 4.80 2.26
C TYR A 171 5.77 3.86 1.27
N ALA A 172 4.44 3.78 1.37
CA ALA A 172 3.58 3.04 0.46
C ALA A 172 4.14 1.67 0.01
N GLY A 173 4.69 0.88 0.94
CA GLY A 173 5.21 -0.45 0.65
C GLY A 173 6.61 -0.50 0.03
N ARG A 174 7.32 0.60 -0.10
CA ARG A 174 8.72 0.64 -0.54
C ARG A 174 9.65 0.18 0.58
N CYS A 175 9.59 -1.10 0.91
CA CYS A 175 10.26 -1.70 2.04
C CYS A 175 11.14 -2.86 1.60
N LEU A 176 12.42 -2.82 1.97
CA LEU A 176 13.37 -3.90 1.71
C LEU A 176 13.44 -4.92 2.85
N MET A 177 12.88 -4.61 4.03
CA MET A 177 12.98 -5.45 5.22
C MET A 177 12.41 -6.86 4.99
N SER A 178 11.25 -6.96 4.32
CA SER A 178 10.66 -8.24 3.97
C SER A 178 11.55 -9.06 3.02
N ALA A 179 12.14 -8.42 2.01
CA ALA A 179 13.05 -9.09 1.08
C ALA A 179 14.34 -9.53 1.79
N TYR A 180 14.88 -8.67 2.65
CA TYR A 180 16.11 -8.95 3.40
C TYR A 180 15.94 -10.13 4.35
N LEU A 181 14.87 -10.15 5.17
CA LEU A 181 14.65 -11.17 6.18
C LEU A 181 14.12 -12.50 5.62
N THR A 182 13.34 -12.47 4.54
CA THR A 182 12.58 -13.63 4.09
C THR A 182 12.73 -13.96 2.61
N GLY A 183 13.52 -13.19 1.87
CA GLY A 183 13.61 -13.30 0.42
C GLY A 183 12.34 -12.86 -0.33
N ARG A 184 11.35 -12.28 0.36
CA ARG A 184 10.03 -11.95 -0.20
C ARG A 184 9.88 -10.46 -0.43
N SER A 185 9.82 -10.04 -1.70
CA SER A 185 9.71 -8.64 -2.08
C SER A 185 8.35 -8.04 -1.74
N ALA A 186 8.34 -6.97 -0.93
CA ALA A 186 7.14 -6.21 -0.63
C ALA A 186 6.62 -5.45 -1.86
N GLN A 187 7.52 -5.00 -2.74
CA GLN A 187 7.18 -4.28 -3.98
C GLN A 187 6.52 -5.19 -5.04
N ALA A 188 6.78 -6.50 -4.96
CA ALA A 188 6.13 -7.51 -5.80
C ALA A 188 4.88 -8.13 -5.15
N GLY A 189 4.37 -7.54 -4.07
CA GLY A 189 3.16 -8.02 -3.38
C GLY A 189 3.37 -9.17 -2.41
N ALA A 190 4.60 -9.62 -2.19
CA ALA A 190 4.92 -10.77 -1.35
C ALA A 190 5.35 -10.41 0.09
N CYS A 191 4.92 -9.25 0.59
CA CYS A 191 5.27 -8.79 1.93
C CYS A 191 4.97 -9.86 3.01
N SER A 192 5.97 -10.17 3.83
CA SER A 192 5.86 -11.13 4.95
C SER A 192 5.44 -10.47 6.27
N HIS A 193 5.18 -9.15 6.26
CA HIS A 193 4.79 -8.37 7.44
C HIS A 193 5.85 -8.40 8.56
N THR A 194 7.11 -8.46 8.21
CA THR A 194 8.23 -8.47 9.16
C THR A 194 8.20 -7.33 10.16
N CYS A 195 7.67 -6.16 9.78
CA CYS A 195 7.49 -5.03 10.69
C CYS A 195 6.45 -5.27 11.83
N ARG A 196 5.79 -6.43 11.84
CA ARG A 196 4.81 -6.84 12.86
C ARG A 196 5.27 -8.03 13.68
N TRP A 197 6.50 -8.47 13.49
CA TRP A 197 7.10 -9.53 14.31
C TRP A 197 7.56 -8.96 15.65
N GLU A 198 7.81 -9.84 16.60
CA GLU A 198 8.36 -9.46 17.89
C GLU A 198 9.88 -9.33 17.79
N TYR A 199 10.44 -8.26 18.36
CA TYR A 199 11.86 -7.97 18.36
C TYR A 199 12.35 -7.57 19.74
N ASP A 200 13.51 -8.09 20.14
CA ASP A 200 14.24 -7.59 21.30
C ASP A 200 15.08 -6.38 20.89
N VAL A 201 15.08 -5.35 21.72
CA VAL A 201 15.97 -4.20 21.56
C VAL A 201 17.23 -4.41 22.39
N LEU A 202 18.37 -4.48 21.75
CA LEU A 202 19.66 -4.70 22.38
C LEU A 202 20.52 -3.44 22.33
N SER A 203 21.02 -2.99 23.47
CA SER A 203 22.00 -1.90 23.56
C SER A 203 23.44 -2.35 23.32
N LYS A 204 23.71 -3.65 23.50
CA LYS A 204 25.02 -4.28 23.26
C LYS A 204 24.78 -5.62 22.61
N PRO A 205 25.08 -5.78 21.30
CA PRO A 205 24.96 -7.08 20.67
C PRO A 205 26.01 -8.06 21.24
N ASN A 206 25.62 -9.32 21.40
CA ASN A 206 26.56 -10.41 21.63
C ASN A 206 27.32 -10.72 20.33
N GLY A 207 28.07 -9.75 19.83
CA GLY A 207 28.74 -9.80 18.53
C GLY A 207 30.17 -9.28 18.58
N PRO A 208 30.86 -9.13 17.44
CA PRO A 208 32.22 -8.64 17.39
C PRO A 208 32.41 -7.35 18.17
N LYS A 209 33.52 -7.22 18.89
CA LYS A 209 33.82 -6.08 19.77
C LYS A 209 33.65 -4.71 19.11
N GLU A 210 33.81 -4.62 17.82
CA GLU A 210 33.65 -3.42 17.00
C GLU A 210 32.19 -2.89 16.97
N LEU A 211 31.21 -3.77 16.97
CA LEU A 211 29.79 -3.40 17.03
C LEU A 211 29.38 -2.92 18.42
N ALA A 212 29.99 -3.47 19.46
CA ALA A 212 29.70 -3.10 20.85
C ALA A 212 30.16 -1.66 21.22
N GLN A 213 31.09 -1.07 20.46
CA GLN A 213 31.64 0.26 20.71
C GLN A 213 30.84 1.39 20.05
N SER A 214 29.86 1.07 19.18
CA SER A 214 29.17 2.07 18.36
C SER A 214 28.07 2.87 19.09
N GLY A 215 27.67 2.48 20.30
CA GLY A 215 26.54 3.10 21.00
C GLY A 215 25.19 2.91 20.32
N ARG A 216 25.12 2.12 19.24
CA ARG A 216 23.91 1.88 18.48
C ARG A 216 23.00 0.87 19.15
N LEU A 217 21.70 1.04 18.93
CA LEU A 217 20.70 0.04 19.26
C LEU A 217 20.59 -0.99 18.13
N TYR A 218 20.25 -2.20 18.49
CA TYR A 218 20.02 -3.30 17.56
C TYR A 218 18.70 -3.97 17.87
N LEU A 219 18.00 -4.41 16.82
CA LEU A 219 16.84 -5.29 16.94
C LEU A 219 17.30 -6.72 16.70
N ARG A 220 16.86 -7.63 17.55
CA ARG A 220 17.00 -9.07 17.38
C ARG A 220 15.61 -9.66 17.20
N GLU A 221 15.42 -10.34 16.09
CA GLU A 221 14.18 -11.06 15.84
C GLU A 221 14.12 -12.33 16.73
N HIS A 222 12.96 -12.59 17.31
CA HIS A 222 12.80 -13.61 18.38
C HIS A 222 13.04 -15.04 17.88
N GLU A 223 12.64 -15.35 16.65
CA GLU A 223 12.82 -16.67 16.02
C GLU A 223 14.21 -16.84 15.35
N ARG A 224 14.93 -15.74 15.14
CA ARG A 224 16.25 -15.69 14.51
C ARG A 224 17.22 -14.84 15.32
N PRO A 225 17.64 -15.29 16.49
CA PRO A 225 18.43 -14.47 17.41
C PRO A 225 19.84 -14.13 16.90
N GLU A 226 20.30 -14.76 15.82
CA GLU A 226 21.55 -14.46 15.11
C GLU A 226 21.45 -13.20 14.23
N ASP A 227 20.24 -12.84 13.80
CA ASP A 227 19.99 -11.69 12.93
C ASP A 227 19.84 -10.41 13.75
N LEU A 228 20.83 -9.52 13.67
CA LEU A 228 20.84 -8.22 14.33
C LEU A 228 20.59 -7.10 13.32
N PHE A 229 19.61 -6.25 13.61
CA PHE A 229 19.26 -5.10 12.77
C PHE A 229 19.59 -3.80 13.48
N PRO A 230 20.35 -2.88 12.87
CA PRO A 230 20.59 -1.57 13.46
C PRO A 230 19.30 -0.77 13.55
N VAL A 231 19.11 -0.10 14.68
CA VAL A 231 18.04 0.89 14.87
C VAL A 231 18.64 2.26 14.62
N PHE A 232 17.98 3.04 13.79
CA PHE A 232 18.37 4.41 13.53
C PHE A 232 17.45 5.34 14.35
N GLU A 233 18.05 6.12 15.23
CA GLU A 233 17.38 7.24 15.90
C GLU A 233 17.69 8.51 15.11
N GLY A 234 16.65 9.19 14.61
CA GLY A 234 16.74 10.53 14.08
C GLY A 234 16.23 11.55 15.09
N GLU A 235 16.54 12.82 14.91
CA GLU A 235 16.05 13.90 15.80
C GLU A 235 14.52 13.96 15.84
N ASP A 236 13.86 13.60 14.72
CA ASP A 236 12.41 13.71 14.54
C ASP A 236 11.65 12.38 14.58
N PHE A 237 12.35 11.24 14.59
CA PHE A 237 11.71 9.93 14.64
C PHE A 237 12.58 8.86 15.26
N THR A 238 11.95 7.96 15.99
CA THR A 238 12.53 6.68 16.37
C THR A 238 11.84 5.60 15.57
N ALA A 239 12.55 4.98 14.66
CA ALA A 239 12.02 3.83 13.93
C ALA A 239 12.08 2.60 14.82
N ILE A 240 11.07 2.41 15.67
CA ILE A 240 10.86 1.18 16.43
C ILE A 240 9.82 0.37 15.68
N LEU A 241 10.21 -0.80 15.26
CA LEU A 241 9.32 -1.77 14.65
C LEU A 241 8.62 -2.57 15.75
N SER A 242 7.65 -1.98 16.43
CA SER A 242 6.78 -2.70 17.34
C SER A 242 5.44 -3.00 16.67
N SER A 243 5.04 -4.25 16.75
CA SER A 243 4.00 -4.83 15.91
C SER A 243 2.56 -4.57 16.34
N LYS A 244 2.31 -4.26 17.60
CA LYS A 244 0.94 -4.18 18.12
C LYS A 244 0.33 -2.78 18.12
N ASP A 245 1.14 -1.74 18.20
CA ASP A 245 0.66 -0.37 18.45
C ASP A 245 0.59 0.51 17.19
N LEU A 246 1.22 0.11 16.10
CA LEU A 246 1.23 0.85 14.83
C LEU A 246 0.01 0.64 13.93
N CYS A 247 -0.91 -0.23 14.33
CA CYS A 247 -2.14 -0.47 13.57
C CYS A 247 -3.20 0.65 13.71
N MET A 248 -3.00 1.63 14.56
CA MET A 248 -4.04 2.57 14.99
C MET A 248 -3.55 4.02 15.08
N ILE A 249 -2.80 4.51 14.11
CA ILE A 249 -2.61 5.96 14.00
C ILE A 249 -3.32 6.44 12.73
N ALA A 250 -4.63 6.61 12.84
CA ALA A 250 -5.28 7.66 12.09
C ALA A 250 -4.77 9.00 12.65
N PRO A 251 -4.38 9.98 11.84
CA PRO A 251 -4.02 11.29 12.35
C PRO A 251 -5.19 11.83 13.14
N VAL A 252 -4.99 12.08 14.44
CA VAL A 252 -6.00 12.71 15.29
C VAL A 252 -6.26 14.09 14.67
N PRO A 253 -7.50 14.45 14.34
CA PRO A 253 -7.80 15.77 13.82
C PRO A 253 -7.33 16.83 14.83
N GLY A 254 -6.39 17.70 14.41
CA GLY A 254 -5.87 18.78 15.24
C GLY A 254 -4.44 18.64 15.76
N SER A 255 -3.74 17.51 15.56
CA SER A 255 -2.33 17.42 15.89
C SER A 255 -1.50 18.20 14.87
N ARG A 256 -0.89 19.30 15.30
CA ARG A 256 0.08 20.03 14.48
C ARG A 256 1.37 19.21 14.37
N PRO A 257 2.06 19.22 13.21
CA PRO A 257 3.44 18.75 13.16
C PRO A 257 4.27 19.52 14.17
N GLY A 258 4.93 18.82 15.08
CA GLY A 258 5.81 19.45 16.06
C GLY A 258 5.26 19.65 17.48
N THR A 259 4.01 19.28 17.80
CA THR A 259 3.56 19.23 19.19
C THR A 259 3.80 17.83 19.75
N LYS A 260 4.76 17.73 20.64
CA LYS A 260 4.99 16.56 21.51
C LYS A 260 3.80 16.40 22.46
N THR A 261 2.68 15.89 21.98
CA THR A 261 1.54 15.52 22.83
C THR A 261 1.19 14.07 22.57
N GLY A 262 1.83 13.25 23.29
CA GLY A 262 1.66 11.82 23.39
C GLY A 262 2.99 11.25 23.83
N SER A 263 3.16 11.06 25.13
CA SER A 263 4.26 10.27 25.63
C SER A 263 4.11 8.86 25.12
N TYR A 264 4.83 8.53 24.04
CA TYR A 264 5.06 7.15 23.70
C TYR A 264 5.66 6.47 24.93
N PRO A 265 5.18 5.29 25.33
CA PRO A 265 5.80 4.58 26.41
C PRO A 265 7.27 4.39 26.05
N LYS A 266 8.17 4.99 26.82
CA LYS A 266 9.59 4.69 26.72
C LYS A 266 9.74 3.21 27.03
N VAL A 267 10.04 2.41 26.05
CA VAL A 267 10.43 1.02 26.27
C VAL A 267 11.69 1.06 27.11
N ARG A 268 11.58 0.68 28.38
CA ARG A 268 12.74 0.56 29.25
C ARG A 268 13.49 -0.73 28.85
N PRO A 269 14.79 -0.69 28.61
CA PRO A 269 15.56 -1.91 28.42
C PRO A 269 15.44 -2.78 29.67
N GLY A 270 15.01 -4.02 29.53
CA GLY A 270 15.12 -5.03 30.57
C GLY A 270 13.93 -5.21 31.52
N SER A 271 12.71 -4.84 31.14
CA SER A 271 11.52 -5.28 31.88
C SER A 271 11.00 -6.60 31.30
N PRO A 272 10.83 -7.66 32.10
CA PRO A 272 10.18 -8.88 31.66
C PRO A 272 8.67 -8.65 31.44
N PRO A 273 7.98 -9.57 30.73
CA PRO A 273 6.62 -9.41 30.22
C PRO A 273 5.57 -9.20 31.29
#